data_a57b201a44167cf668d0efbeb4a4e636
#
_entry.id   a57b201a44167cf668d0efbeb4a4e636
#
_cell.length_a   1.000
_cell.length_b   1.000
_cell.length_c   1.000
_cell.angle_alpha   90.00
_cell.angle_beta   90.00
_cell.angle_gamma   90.00
#
_symmetry.space_group_name_H-M   'P 1'
#
loop_
_entity.id
_entity.type
_entity.pdbx_description
1 polymer ?
#
loop_
_entity_poly.entity_id
_entity_poly.type
_entity_poly.pdbx_seq_one_letter_code
_entity_poly.pdbx_strand_id
1 'polypeptide(L)'
;MAGTLLQDFLATQSEPPAIHDPIILQQWRPPENNSYKVNFDAATFGSTNSAGIGVIVRDCAGEVIGALSLPIPMPPSIATTEALMCRQAVKFAAEIGLTRVVIEGDSTVIINVLTMANGDQTSYGNILEDIYAQASGFQLIDFHHVPRVCNLVADALAKKASTVTSLQVRLEVSPPDISPLVLRDAFVVRDVP
;
A
#
# COMPACT_ATOMS: atom_id res chain seq x y z
N MET A 1 66.93 -9.09 6.49
CA MET A 1 65.82 -8.16 6.70
C MET A 1 64.96 -7.98 5.43
N ALA A 2 64.60 -9.05 4.73
CA ALA A 2 63.76 -9.01 3.52
C ALA A 2 62.50 -9.90 3.62
N GLY A 3 62.27 -10.55 4.77
CA GLY A 3 61.15 -11.47 4.95
C GLY A 3 59.88 -10.88 5.55
N THR A 4 59.97 -9.72 6.17
CA THR A 4 58.86 -9.11 6.92
C THR A 4 57.91 -8.28 6.04
N LEU A 5 58.45 -7.64 4.98
CA LEU A 5 57.66 -6.82 4.07
C LEU A 5 56.75 -7.63 3.13
N LEU A 6 57.11 -8.88 2.82
CA LEU A 6 56.27 -9.75 1.99
C LEU A 6 55.10 -10.36 2.78
N GLN A 7 55.29 -10.61 4.07
CA GLN A 7 54.21 -11.09 4.95
C GLN A 7 53.19 -9.99 5.26
N ASP A 8 53.63 -8.74 5.44
CA ASP A 8 52.70 -7.60 5.62
C ASP A 8 51.92 -7.26 4.35
N PHE A 9 52.51 -7.44 3.18
CA PHE A 9 51.81 -7.24 1.90
C PHE A 9 50.77 -8.33 1.61
N LEU A 10 51.00 -9.57 2.02
CA LEU A 10 50.05 -10.67 1.86
C LEU A 10 48.94 -10.65 2.91
N ALA A 11 49.18 -10.04 4.08
CA ALA A 11 48.15 -9.86 5.10
C ALA A 11 47.15 -8.74 4.78
N THR A 12 47.47 -7.84 3.82
CA THR A 12 46.60 -6.73 3.40
C THR A 12 45.70 -7.08 2.18
N GLN A 13 45.81 -8.30 1.65
CA GLN A 13 45.05 -8.75 0.49
C GLN A 13 44.18 -9.98 0.83
N SER A 14 43.21 -9.87 1.69
CA SER A 14 42.03 -10.75 1.64
C SER A 14 41.02 -10.42 2.72
N GLU A 15 40.42 -9.26 2.64
CA GLU A 15 39.01 -9.26 2.99
C GLU A 15 38.26 -9.77 1.78
N PRO A 16 37.54 -10.90 1.86
CA PRO A 16 36.65 -11.29 0.78
C PRO A 16 35.66 -10.15 0.59
N PRO A 17 35.28 -9.81 -0.67
CA PRO A 17 34.28 -8.79 -0.88
C PRO A 17 33.08 -9.12 -0.02
N ALA A 18 32.64 -8.17 0.81
CA ALA A 18 31.42 -8.31 1.57
C ALA A 18 30.36 -8.79 0.59
N ILE A 19 29.83 -9.98 0.81
CA ILE A 19 28.66 -10.49 0.09
C ILE A 19 27.58 -9.50 0.49
N HIS A 20 27.35 -8.49 -0.35
CA HIS A 20 26.16 -7.68 -0.23
C HIS A 20 25.01 -8.65 -0.40
N ASP A 21 24.26 -8.88 0.68
CA ASP A 21 22.98 -9.54 0.58
C ASP A 21 22.26 -8.95 -0.64
N PRO A 22 21.67 -9.77 -1.51
CA PRO A 22 20.99 -9.25 -2.68
C PRO A 22 20.01 -8.20 -2.18
N ILE A 23 20.09 -6.97 -2.72
CA ILE A 23 19.12 -5.92 -2.44
C ILE A 23 17.80 -6.52 -2.88
N ILE A 24 17.03 -7.06 -1.93
CA ILE A 24 15.66 -7.51 -2.18
C ILE A 24 14.91 -6.23 -2.49
N LEU A 25 14.77 -5.93 -3.78
CA LEU A 25 13.95 -4.82 -4.24
C LEU A 25 12.56 -5.05 -3.66
N GLN A 26 12.21 -4.23 -2.66
CA GLN A 26 10.87 -4.25 -2.09
C GLN A 26 9.90 -3.84 -3.18
N GLN A 27 8.99 -4.73 -3.52
CA GLN A 27 8.03 -4.55 -4.61
C GLN A 27 6.67 -5.07 -4.18
N TRP A 28 5.64 -4.52 -4.77
CA TRP A 28 4.31 -5.07 -4.61
C TRP A 28 4.28 -6.54 -5.10
N ARG A 29 3.58 -7.38 -4.36
CA ARG A 29 3.36 -8.80 -4.73
C ARG A 29 1.87 -9.08 -4.77
N PRO A 30 1.38 -9.91 -5.71
CA PRO A 30 -0.02 -10.29 -5.75
C PRO A 30 -0.43 -11.07 -4.49
N PRO A 31 -1.74 -11.12 -4.19
CA PRO A 31 -2.26 -11.98 -3.14
C PRO A 31 -2.21 -13.46 -3.56
N GLU A 32 -2.49 -14.34 -2.59
CA GLU A 32 -2.73 -15.75 -2.85
C GLU A 32 -3.98 -15.96 -3.72
N ASN A 33 -4.08 -17.14 -4.34
CA ASN A 33 -5.23 -17.52 -5.12
C ASN A 33 -6.53 -17.39 -4.32
N ASN A 34 -7.60 -16.93 -5.00
CA ASN A 34 -8.92 -16.68 -4.42
C ASN A 34 -8.97 -15.56 -3.37
N SER A 35 -7.96 -14.69 -3.35
CA SER A 35 -7.96 -13.49 -2.54
C SER A 35 -7.65 -12.27 -3.40
N TYR A 36 -8.03 -11.09 -2.94
CA TYR A 36 -7.76 -9.81 -3.60
C TYR A 36 -6.92 -8.94 -2.69
N LYS A 37 -6.04 -8.16 -3.28
CA LYS A 37 -5.24 -7.19 -2.56
C LYS A 37 -5.78 -5.79 -2.79
N VAL A 38 -6.02 -5.08 -1.70
CA VAL A 38 -6.58 -3.72 -1.69
C VAL A 38 -5.53 -2.79 -1.11
N ASN A 39 -4.86 -2.03 -1.96
CA ASN A 39 -3.91 -1.01 -1.53
C ASN A 39 -4.61 0.34 -1.41
N PHE A 40 -4.34 1.08 -0.34
CA PHE A 40 -4.90 2.41 -0.11
C PHE A 40 -3.83 3.42 0.29
N ASP A 41 -4.06 4.69 -0.06
CA ASP A 41 -3.19 5.81 0.31
C ASP A 41 -3.98 7.12 0.34
N ALA A 42 -3.40 8.16 0.94
CA ALA A 42 -3.93 9.52 0.92
C ALA A 42 -2.87 10.54 0.47
N ALA A 43 -3.34 11.58 -0.18
CA ALA A 43 -2.57 12.76 -0.50
C ALA A 43 -3.25 14.01 0.05
N THR A 44 -2.48 14.97 0.58
CA THR A 44 -3.00 16.23 1.10
C THR A 44 -2.68 17.38 0.15
N PHE A 45 -3.62 18.30 -0.03
CA PHE A 45 -3.53 19.44 -0.95
C PHE A 45 -3.73 20.74 -0.17
N GLY A 46 -2.65 21.33 0.32
CA GLY A 46 -2.68 22.54 1.16
C GLY A 46 -3.31 23.74 0.46
N SER A 47 -3.10 23.90 -0.86
CA SER A 47 -3.65 25.02 -1.64
C SER A 47 -5.18 25.03 -1.73
N THR A 48 -5.82 23.86 -1.64
CA THR A 48 -7.28 23.69 -1.74
C THR A 48 -7.91 23.29 -0.40
N ASN A 49 -7.10 23.17 0.66
CA ASN A 49 -7.53 22.67 1.96
C ASN A 49 -8.35 21.37 1.84
N SER A 50 -7.81 20.43 1.07
CA SER A 50 -8.46 19.16 0.77
C SER A 50 -7.46 18.00 0.83
N ALA A 51 -7.99 16.78 0.78
CA ALA A 51 -7.20 15.57 0.67
C ALA A 51 -7.79 14.66 -0.43
N GLY A 52 -6.99 13.74 -0.91
CA GLY A 52 -7.41 12.71 -1.84
C GLY A 52 -7.20 11.34 -1.27
N ILE A 53 -8.14 10.44 -1.48
CA ILE A 53 -8.06 9.02 -1.17
C ILE A 53 -7.88 8.25 -2.48
N GLY A 54 -6.87 7.38 -2.53
CA GLY A 54 -6.63 6.45 -3.62
C GLY A 54 -6.77 5.00 -3.14
N VAL A 55 -7.49 4.19 -3.91
CA VAL A 55 -7.62 2.75 -3.67
C VAL A 55 -7.44 1.99 -4.97
N ILE A 56 -6.66 0.92 -4.93
CA ILE A 56 -6.52 -0.04 -6.03
C ILE A 56 -6.78 -1.44 -5.53
N VAL A 57 -7.59 -2.19 -6.27
CA VAL A 57 -7.89 -3.60 -6.01
C VAL A 57 -7.32 -4.44 -7.14
N ARG A 58 -6.53 -5.47 -6.79
CA ARG A 58 -5.91 -6.37 -7.75
C ARG A 58 -6.07 -7.83 -7.32
N ASP A 59 -6.17 -8.71 -8.30
CA ASP A 59 -6.25 -10.15 -8.09
C ASP A 59 -4.88 -10.84 -7.99
N CYS A 60 -4.88 -12.16 -7.92
CA CYS A 60 -3.66 -12.98 -7.85
C CYS A 60 -2.81 -12.96 -9.13
N ALA A 61 -3.34 -12.53 -10.27
CA ALA A 61 -2.58 -12.31 -11.50
C ALA A 61 -2.01 -10.88 -11.59
N GLY A 62 -2.36 -10.00 -10.62
CA GLY A 62 -2.01 -8.58 -10.63
C GLY A 62 -2.94 -7.73 -11.50
N GLU A 63 -4.01 -8.32 -12.02
CA GLU A 63 -5.00 -7.61 -12.84
C GLU A 63 -5.83 -6.66 -11.97
N VAL A 64 -6.18 -5.50 -12.54
CA VAL A 64 -6.98 -4.50 -11.83
C VAL A 64 -8.44 -4.91 -11.82
N ILE A 65 -8.99 -5.12 -10.63
CA ILE A 65 -10.42 -5.37 -10.41
C ILE A 65 -11.19 -4.05 -10.19
N GLY A 66 -10.54 -3.11 -9.50
CA GLY A 66 -11.14 -1.81 -9.27
C GLY A 66 -10.13 -0.75 -8.88
N ALA A 67 -10.39 0.49 -9.26
CA ALA A 67 -9.60 1.67 -8.89
C ALA A 67 -10.52 2.81 -8.48
N LEU A 68 -10.13 3.55 -7.44
CA LEU A 68 -10.90 4.64 -6.88
C LEU A 68 -10.01 5.85 -6.61
N SER A 69 -10.49 7.04 -6.97
CA SER A 69 -9.95 8.33 -6.54
C SER A 69 -11.07 9.18 -5.97
N LEU A 70 -10.93 9.62 -4.72
CA LEU A 70 -11.97 10.37 -4.00
C LEU A 70 -11.39 11.64 -3.39
N PRO A 71 -11.79 12.84 -3.85
CA PRO A 71 -11.47 14.08 -3.15
C PRO A 71 -12.36 14.22 -1.90
N ILE A 72 -11.75 14.65 -0.79
CA ILE A 72 -12.43 14.92 0.47
C ILE A 72 -11.99 16.28 1.04
N PRO A 73 -12.79 16.95 1.85
CA PRO A 73 -12.31 18.07 2.66
C PRO A 73 -11.12 17.64 3.53
N MET A 74 -10.23 18.58 3.86
CA MET A 74 -9.07 18.30 4.71
C MET A 74 -9.53 17.76 6.07
N PRO A 75 -9.15 16.52 6.44
CA PRO A 75 -9.46 15.99 7.76
C PRO A 75 -8.69 16.71 8.88
N PRO A 76 -9.16 16.65 10.14
CA PRO A 76 -8.59 17.42 11.25
C PRO A 76 -7.20 16.94 11.68
N SER A 77 -6.80 15.73 11.33
CA SER A 77 -5.48 15.17 11.64
C SER A 77 -5.02 14.13 10.62
N ILE A 78 -3.72 13.87 10.59
CA ILE A 78 -3.13 12.80 9.76
C ILE A 78 -3.75 11.44 10.13
N ALA A 79 -3.85 11.12 11.43
CA ALA A 79 -4.42 9.85 11.87
C ALA A 79 -5.89 9.69 11.45
N THR A 80 -6.69 10.78 11.48
CA THR A 80 -8.06 10.76 10.96
C THR A 80 -8.07 10.52 9.46
N THR A 81 -7.14 11.13 8.70
CA THR A 81 -7.02 10.90 7.25
C THR A 81 -6.73 9.44 6.96
N GLU A 82 -5.77 8.85 7.65
CA GLU A 82 -5.38 7.44 7.52
C GLU A 82 -6.53 6.48 7.86
N ALA A 83 -7.29 6.77 8.92
CA ALA A 83 -8.47 5.98 9.27
C ALA A 83 -9.56 6.08 8.19
N LEU A 84 -9.82 7.28 7.65
CA LEU A 84 -10.81 7.50 6.59
C LEU A 84 -10.46 6.77 5.30
N MET A 85 -9.18 6.77 4.89
CA MET A 85 -8.76 6.06 3.68
C MET A 85 -8.87 4.55 3.85
N CYS A 86 -8.51 4.00 5.02
CA CYS A 86 -8.68 2.58 5.30
C CYS A 86 -10.17 2.19 5.28
N ARG A 87 -11.06 2.98 5.92
CA ARG A 87 -12.50 2.78 5.84
C ARG A 87 -13.01 2.78 4.41
N GLN A 88 -12.54 3.72 3.57
CA GLN A 88 -12.94 3.79 2.18
C GLN A 88 -12.46 2.56 1.39
N ALA A 89 -11.26 2.04 1.69
CA ALA A 89 -10.74 0.83 1.06
C ALA A 89 -11.59 -0.41 1.38
N VAL A 90 -11.92 -0.61 2.66
CA VAL A 90 -12.80 -1.71 3.11
C VAL A 90 -14.19 -1.59 2.49
N LYS A 91 -14.77 -0.38 2.53
CA LYS A 91 -16.08 -0.09 1.92
C LYS A 91 -16.08 -0.40 0.43
N PHE A 92 -15.09 0.07 -0.32
CA PHE A 92 -15.00 -0.15 -1.76
C PHE A 92 -14.89 -1.63 -2.11
N ALA A 93 -14.06 -2.39 -1.37
CA ALA A 93 -13.95 -3.84 -1.54
C ALA A 93 -15.29 -4.57 -1.32
N ALA A 94 -16.05 -4.17 -0.29
CA ALA A 94 -17.39 -4.72 -0.03
C ALA A 94 -18.39 -4.35 -1.13
N GLU A 95 -18.40 -3.09 -1.59
CA GLU A 95 -19.31 -2.59 -2.64
C GLU A 95 -19.12 -3.30 -3.98
N ILE A 96 -17.88 -3.70 -4.33
CA ILE A 96 -17.62 -4.49 -5.54
C ILE A 96 -17.76 -6.01 -5.33
N GLY A 97 -18.27 -6.42 -4.17
CA GLY A 97 -18.67 -7.81 -3.90
C GLY A 97 -17.53 -8.75 -3.50
N LEU A 98 -16.40 -8.24 -3.04
CA LEU A 98 -15.28 -9.08 -2.61
C LEU A 98 -15.55 -9.67 -1.22
N THR A 99 -15.14 -10.91 -1.01
CA THR A 99 -15.34 -11.61 0.26
C THR A 99 -14.04 -12.03 0.94
N ARG A 100 -12.91 -12.03 0.22
CA ARG A 100 -11.59 -12.41 0.72
C ARG A 100 -10.56 -11.38 0.29
N VAL A 101 -10.08 -10.57 1.22
CA VAL A 101 -9.20 -9.44 0.92
C VAL A 101 -8.03 -9.31 1.88
N VAL A 102 -6.93 -8.80 1.36
CA VAL A 102 -5.79 -8.28 2.14
C VAL A 102 -5.74 -6.78 1.92
N ILE A 103 -5.97 -6.02 2.97
CA ILE A 103 -5.95 -4.55 2.97
C ILE A 103 -4.54 -4.08 3.30
N GLU A 104 -3.91 -3.34 2.40
CA GLU A 104 -2.53 -2.86 2.56
C GLU A 104 -2.43 -1.35 2.52
N GLY A 105 -1.67 -0.78 3.46
CA GLY A 105 -1.32 0.64 3.50
C GLY A 105 0.08 0.88 4.07
N ASP A 106 0.64 2.06 3.83
CA ASP A 106 1.97 2.44 4.33
C ASP A 106 1.93 3.15 5.68
N SER A 107 0.76 3.29 6.31
CA SER A 107 0.59 3.80 7.67
C SER A 107 0.70 2.68 8.71
N THR A 108 1.82 2.64 9.42
CA THR A 108 1.99 1.70 10.54
C THR A 108 1.01 1.95 11.68
N VAL A 109 0.61 3.19 11.90
CA VAL A 109 -0.28 3.57 13.02
C VAL A 109 -1.65 2.91 12.87
N ILE A 110 -2.31 3.09 11.74
CA ILE A 110 -3.65 2.54 11.50
C ILE A 110 -3.63 1.02 11.41
N ILE A 111 -2.66 0.47 10.69
CA ILE A 111 -2.53 -1.00 10.58
C ILE A 111 -2.34 -1.65 11.95
N ASN A 112 -1.46 -1.09 12.80
CA ASN A 112 -1.26 -1.62 14.15
C ASN A 112 -2.52 -1.54 15.01
N VAL A 113 -3.25 -0.43 14.98
CA VAL A 113 -4.50 -0.26 15.73
C VAL A 113 -5.54 -1.29 15.28
N LEU A 114 -5.70 -1.50 13.97
CA LEU A 114 -6.65 -2.48 13.42
C LEU A 114 -6.26 -3.92 13.76
N THR A 115 -4.97 -4.24 13.73
CA THR A 115 -4.47 -5.59 14.03
C THR A 115 -4.54 -5.91 15.53
N MET A 116 -4.30 -4.92 16.41
CA MET A 116 -4.29 -5.11 17.87
C MET A 116 -5.65 -4.87 18.52
N ALA A 117 -6.65 -4.39 17.80
CA ALA A 117 -7.99 -4.02 18.30
C ALA A 117 -7.98 -3.05 19.51
N ASN A 118 -7.03 -2.09 19.54
CA ASN A 118 -6.77 -1.22 20.70
C ASN A 118 -7.18 0.26 20.45
N GLY A 119 -8.20 0.52 19.64
CA GLY A 119 -8.52 1.87 19.14
C GLY A 119 -9.61 2.67 19.87
N ASP A 120 -10.22 2.16 20.93
CA ASP A 120 -11.49 2.69 21.52
C ASP A 120 -11.42 4.12 22.08
N GLN A 121 -10.22 4.64 22.39
CA GLN A 121 -10.05 5.98 22.98
C GLN A 121 -9.38 7.00 22.05
N THR A 122 -9.41 6.77 20.75
CA THR A 122 -8.82 7.69 19.77
C THR A 122 -9.84 8.70 19.24
N SER A 123 -9.36 9.85 18.75
CA SER A 123 -10.21 10.85 18.10
C SER A 123 -10.88 10.35 16.81
N TYR A 124 -10.47 9.21 16.30
CA TYR A 124 -11.00 8.51 15.12
C TYR A 124 -11.64 7.14 15.46
N GLY A 125 -11.97 6.89 16.75
CA GLY A 125 -12.57 5.64 17.22
C GLY A 125 -13.82 5.25 16.46
N ASN A 126 -14.74 6.18 16.21
CA ASN A 126 -15.94 5.91 15.41
C ASN A 126 -15.64 5.41 14.00
N ILE A 127 -14.53 5.87 13.39
CA ILE A 127 -14.11 5.41 12.06
C ILE A 127 -13.60 3.97 12.15
N LEU A 128 -12.90 3.61 13.23
CA LEU A 128 -12.47 2.23 13.48
C LEU A 128 -13.66 1.30 13.70
N GLU A 129 -14.66 1.72 14.46
CA GLU A 129 -15.92 0.98 14.63
C GLU A 129 -16.60 0.70 13.29
N ASP A 130 -16.67 1.71 12.40
CA ASP A 130 -17.17 1.53 11.04
C ASP A 130 -16.36 0.49 10.25
N ILE A 131 -15.01 0.53 10.36
CA ILE A 131 -14.12 -0.43 9.71
C ILE A 131 -14.40 -1.85 10.21
N TYR A 132 -14.47 -2.06 11.54
CA TYR A 132 -14.74 -3.37 12.12
C TYR A 132 -16.14 -3.89 11.74
N ALA A 133 -17.15 -3.02 11.75
CA ALA A 133 -18.49 -3.39 11.33
C ALA A 133 -18.54 -3.86 9.87
N GLN A 134 -17.86 -3.14 8.96
CA GLN A 134 -17.76 -3.54 7.56
C GLN A 134 -16.89 -4.80 7.38
N ALA A 135 -15.78 -4.91 8.11
CA ALA A 135 -14.89 -6.06 8.08
C ALA A 135 -15.58 -7.37 8.46
N SER A 136 -16.56 -7.32 9.37
CA SER A 136 -17.33 -8.49 9.77
C SER A 136 -18.15 -9.15 8.64
N GLY A 137 -18.36 -8.44 7.54
CA GLY A 137 -19.06 -8.96 6.35
C GLY A 137 -18.16 -9.78 5.42
N PHE A 138 -16.84 -9.77 5.59
CA PHE A 138 -15.92 -10.55 4.76
C PHE A 138 -15.74 -11.97 5.32
N GLN A 139 -15.48 -12.92 4.43
CA GLN A 139 -15.07 -14.28 4.81
C GLN A 139 -13.63 -14.31 5.32
N LEU A 140 -12.78 -13.45 4.74
CA LEU A 140 -11.40 -13.22 5.17
C LEU A 140 -11.05 -11.76 4.91
N ILE A 141 -10.55 -11.10 5.92
CA ILE A 141 -9.96 -9.76 5.82
C ILE A 141 -8.75 -9.68 6.73
N ASP A 142 -7.61 -9.32 6.15
CA ASP A 142 -6.35 -9.10 6.85
C ASP A 142 -5.85 -7.68 6.58
N PHE A 143 -5.16 -7.08 7.57
CA PHE A 143 -4.60 -5.74 7.45
C PHE A 143 -3.08 -5.81 7.55
N HIS A 144 -2.37 -5.35 6.52
CA HIS A 144 -0.94 -5.41 6.44
C HIS A 144 -0.32 -4.04 6.16
N HIS A 145 0.78 -3.75 6.87
CA HIS A 145 1.64 -2.64 6.54
C HIS A 145 2.55 -3.02 5.37
N VAL A 146 2.69 -2.11 4.41
CA VAL A 146 3.62 -2.26 3.28
C VAL A 146 4.53 -1.04 3.16
N PRO A 147 5.78 -1.20 2.71
CA PRO A 147 6.63 -0.08 2.40
C PRO A 147 6.02 0.79 1.28
N ARG A 148 6.27 2.09 1.33
CA ARG A 148 5.75 3.06 0.34
C ARG A 148 6.02 2.67 -1.10
N VAL A 149 7.19 2.07 -1.38
CA VAL A 149 7.54 1.58 -2.73
C VAL A 149 6.62 0.49 -3.27
N CYS A 150 5.93 -0.23 -2.37
CA CYS A 150 4.91 -1.23 -2.70
C CYS A 150 3.49 -0.64 -2.81
N ASN A 151 3.31 0.67 -2.51
CA ASN A 151 2.02 1.35 -2.46
C ASN A 151 1.86 2.46 -3.51
N LEU A 152 2.76 2.55 -4.48
CA LEU A 152 2.85 3.68 -5.43
C LEU A 152 1.63 3.87 -6.31
N VAL A 153 0.90 2.80 -6.63
CA VAL A 153 -0.34 2.91 -7.43
C VAL A 153 -1.44 3.60 -6.62
N ALA A 154 -1.60 3.24 -5.34
CA ALA A 154 -2.56 3.88 -4.45
C ALA A 154 -2.20 5.36 -4.20
N ASP A 155 -0.91 5.68 -3.99
CA ASP A 155 -0.40 7.05 -3.88
C ASP A 155 -0.73 7.89 -5.14
N ALA A 156 -0.53 7.32 -6.34
CA ALA A 156 -0.87 8.00 -7.59
C ALA A 156 -2.38 8.26 -7.75
N LEU A 157 -3.23 7.30 -7.34
CA LEU A 157 -4.69 7.48 -7.32
C LEU A 157 -5.13 8.54 -6.31
N ALA A 158 -4.49 8.58 -5.13
CA ALA A 158 -4.73 9.61 -4.13
C ALA A 158 -4.37 11.02 -4.66
N LYS A 159 -3.22 11.16 -5.31
CA LYS A 159 -2.80 12.41 -5.96
C LYS A 159 -3.72 12.83 -7.10
N LYS A 160 -4.23 11.87 -7.87
CA LYS A 160 -5.20 12.11 -8.95
C LYS A 160 -6.49 12.75 -8.45
N ALA A 161 -6.87 12.53 -7.20
CA ALA A 161 -8.05 13.15 -6.60
C ALA A 161 -8.00 14.69 -6.61
N SER A 162 -6.82 15.32 -6.71
CA SER A 162 -6.69 16.78 -6.87
C SER A 162 -7.23 17.31 -8.21
N THR A 163 -7.37 16.45 -9.21
CA THR A 163 -7.79 16.80 -10.57
C THR A 163 -9.26 16.50 -10.86
N VAL A 164 -9.97 15.92 -9.89
CA VAL A 164 -11.38 15.55 -10.04
C VAL A 164 -12.22 16.23 -8.97
N THR A 165 -13.51 16.44 -9.24
CA THR A 165 -14.43 17.15 -8.34
C THR A 165 -15.33 16.21 -7.53
N SER A 166 -15.33 14.91 -7.87
CA SER A 166 -16.17 13.89 -7.23
C SER A 166 -15.49 12.54 -7.28
N LEU A 167 -16.09 11.58 -6.60
CA LEU A 167 -15.67 10.19 -6.64
C LEU A 167 -15.52 9.69 -8.10
N GLN A 168 -14.36 9.13 -8.39
CA GLN A 168 -14.09 8.43 -9.65
C GLN A 168 -13.84 6.96 -9.33
N VAL A 169 -14.63 6.09 -9.94
CA VAL A 169 -14.47 4.64 -9.86
C VAL A 169 -14.26 4.08 -11.26
N ARG A 170 -13.36 3.13 -11.39
CA ARG A 170 -13.14 2.33 -12.59
C ARG A 170 -13.11 0.86 -12.18
N LEU A 171 -13.80 0.02 -12.91
CA LEU A 171 -13.78 -1.43 -12.74
C LEU A 171 -13.06 -2.07 -13.91
N GLU A 172 -12.24 -3.09 -13.62
CA GLU A 172 -11.48 -3.90 -14.58
C GLU A 172 -10.42 -3.11 -15.39
N VAL A 173 -10.26 -1.82 -15.11
CA VAL A 173 -9.27 -0.97 -15.76
C VAL A 173 -8.67 0.04 -14.79
N SER A 174 -7.39 0.38 -14.97
CA SER A 174 -6.78 1.53 -14.29
C SER A 174 -6.93 2.81 -15.13
N PRO A 175 -6.86 4.01 -14.51
CA PRO A 175 -6.72 5.24 -15.28
C PRO A 175 -5.49 5.17 -16.20
N PRO A 176 -5.58 5.66 -17.46
CA PRO A 176 -4.48 5.52 -18.43
C PRO A 176 -3.15 6.12 -17.98
N ASP A 177 -3.20 7.21 -17.22
CA ASP A 177 -2.04 7.90 -16.64
C ASP A 177 -1.39 7.11 -15.48
N ILE A 178 -2.09 6.16 -14.89
CA ILE A 178 -1.63 5.30 -13.79
C ILE A 178 -1.24 3.90 -14.29
N SER A 179 -1.76 3.47 -15.43
CA SER A 179 -1.48 2.15 -16.02
C SER A 179 0.02 1.78 -16.09
N PRO A 180 0.96 2.70 -16.39
CA PRO A 180 2.39 2.37 -16.36
C PRO A 180 2.91 1.91 -15.00
N LEU A 181 2.36 2.44 -13.88
CA LEU A 181 2.72 2.00 -12.53
C LEU A 181 2.18 0.60 -12.23
N VAL A 182 0.94 0.33 -12.66
CA VAL A 182 0.32 -1.01 -12.52
C VAL A 182 1.11 -2.04 -13.29
N LEU A 183 1.47 -1.74 -14.54
CA LEU A 183 2.27 -2.64 -15.39
C LEU A 183 3.65 -2.91 -14.77
N ARG A 184 4.32 -1.90 -14.23
CA ARG A 184 5.60 -2.08 -13.56
C ARG A 184 5.51 -3.08 -12.41
N ASP A 185 4.49 -3.00 -11.57
CA ASP A 185 4.27 -3.94 -10.47
C ASP A 185 4.01 -5.37 -11.01
N ALA A 186 3.28 -5.51 -12.12
CA ALA A 186 2.96 -6.80 -12.73
C ALA A 186 4.14 -7.46 -13.45
N PHE A 187 5.04 -6.69 -14.09
CA PHE A 187 6.21 -7.25 -14.79
C PHE A 187 7.17 -7.97 -13.84
N VAL A 188 7.32 -7.48 -12.65
CA VAL A 188 8.21 -8.06 -11.65
C VAL A 188 7.73 -9.41 -11.11
N VAL A 189 6.42 -9.64 -11.12
CA VAL A 189 5.82 -10.91 -10.68
C VAL A 189 6.13 -12.06 -11.66
N ARG A 190 6.38 -11.76 -12.93
CA ARG A 190 6.64 -12.75 -13.98
C ARG A 190 8.10 -13.20 -14.05
N ASP A 191 9.01 -12.44 -13.44
CA ASP A 191 10.46 -12.69 -13.49
C ASP A 191 11.02 -13.37 -12.23
N VAL A 192 10.18 -13.80 -11.30
CA VAL A 192 10.59 -14.61 -10.13
C VAL A 192 10.39 -16.08 -10.48
N PRO A 193 11.51 -16.86 -10.61
CA PRO A 193 11.46 -18.30 -10.92
C PRO A 193 10.81 -19.10 -9.79
#